data_eccd5d9c89afff34b25207d63dd17ba9
#
_entry.id   eccd5d9c89afff34b25207d63dd17ba9
#
_cell.length_a   1.000
_cell.length_b   1.000
_cell.length_c   1.000
_cell.angle_alpha   90.00
_cell.angle_beta   90.00
_cell.angle_gamma   90.00
#
_symmetry.space_group_name_H-M   'P 1'
#
loop_
_entity.id
_entity.type
_entity.pdbx_description
1 polymer ?
#
loop_
_entity_poly.entity_id
_entity_poly.type
_entity_poly.pdbx_seq_one_letter_code
_entity_poly.pdbx_strand_id
1 'polypeptide(L)'
;MYACGLRIGEAATVEIASVDRASLLLRIIGKGNKERRVPLPQPMLDDLRRLWLTHRNERWLCPDRLRTGPVSKNALWRTFRLCVRAAGITRPVSPHALRHSYATRLLESGVDTRVVQILLGHVNIATTAIYMHLTEPTRASLKSILDKLMTGL
;
A
#
# COMPACT_ATOMS: atom_id res chain seq x y z
N MET A 1 -0.57 3.47 1.76
CA MET A 1 -0.52 2.91 3.13
C MET A 1 -1.83 2.24 3.50
N TYR A 2 -2.96 2.92 3.48
CA TYR A 2 -4.27 2.32 3.80
C TYR A 2 -4.66 1.20 2.81
N ALA A 3 -4.56 1.45 1.49
CA ALA A 3 -4.99 0.49 0.45
C ALA A 3 -4.15 -0.79 0.34
N CYS A 4 -2.87 -0.74 0.71
CA CYS A 4 -1.91 -1.84 0.50
C CYS A 4 -1.10 -2.17 1.77
N GLY A 5 -1.44 -1.63 2.91
CA GLY A 5 -0.75 -1.89 4.18
C GLY A 5 0.71 -1.47 4.23
N LEU A 6 1.17 -0.52 3.42
CA LEU A 6 2.58 -0.13 3.34
C LEU A 6 3.06 0.62 4.59
N ARG A 7 4.34 0.41 4.94
CA ARG A 7 5.05 1.32 5.87
C ARG A 7 5.35 2.64 5.16
N ILE A 8 5.46 3.74 5.90
CA ILE A 8 5.76 5.06 5.30
C ILE A 8 7.05 5.06 4.47
N GLY A 9 8.07 4.34 4.92
CA GLY A 9 9.33 4.21 4.17
C GLY A 9 9.15 3.42 2.89
N GLU A 10 8.33 2.38 2.89
CA GLU A 10 8.00 1.59 1.71
C GLU A 10 7.21 2.45 0.71
N ALA A 11 6.21 3.18 1.20
CA ALA A 11 5.40 4.08 0.35
C ALA A 11 6.26 5.19 -0.29
N ALA A 12 7.27 5.70 0.41
CA ALA A 12 8.17 6.72 -0.10
C ALA A 12 9.01 6.22 -1.29
N THR A 13 9.41 4.95 -1.28
CA THR A 13 10.38 4.37 -2.22
C THR A 13 9.77 3.43 -3.25
N VAL A 14 8.45 3.50 -3.47
CA VAL A 14 7.80 2.71 -4.53
C VAL A 14 8.27 3.19 -5.90
N GLU A 15 8.74 2.25 -6.70
CA GLU A 15 9.10 2.50 -8.10
C GLU A 15 7.91 2.20 -9.04
N ILE A 16 7.85 2.88 -10.18
CA ILE A 16 6.85 2.63 -11.23
C ILE A 16 6.91 1.18 -11.70
N ALA A 17 8.12 0.64 -11.88
CA ALA A 17 8.34 -0.76 -12.26
C ALA A 17 7.86 -1.79 -11.23
N SER A 18 7.55 -1.36 -10.01
CA SER A 18 6.99 -2.24 -8.97
C SER A 18 5.49 -2.46 -9.10
N VAL A 19 4.81 -1.73 -9.99
CA VAL A 19 3.36 -1.81 -10.23
C VAL A 19 3.07 -2.79 -11.35
N ASP A 20 2.62 -3.98 -11.00
CA ASP A 20 2.09 -4.96 -11.96
C ASP A 20 0.59 -4.69 -12.18
N ARG A 21 0.29 -4.03 -13.31
CA ARG A 21 -1.08 -3.65 -13.67
C ARG A 21 -1.91 -4.84 -14.16
N ALA A 22 -1.26 -5.83 -14.76
CA ALA A 22 -1.97 -6.99 -15.29
C ALA A 22 -2.47 -7.89 -14.17
N SER A 23 -1.62 -8.13 -13.16
CA SER A 23 -1.95 -8.97 -12.01
C SER A 23 -2.57 -8.20 -10.85
N LEU A 24 -2.67 -6.86 -10.93
CA LEU A 24 -3.08 -5.99 -9.83
C LEU A 24 -2.28 -6.25 -8.54
N LEU A 25 -0.97 -6.28 -8.68
CA LEU A 25 -0.02 -6.50 -7.60
C LEU A 25 0.98 -5.36 -7.50
N LEU A 26 1.38 -5.06 -6.28
CA LEU A 26 2.44 -4.12 -5.98
C LEU A 26 3.60 -4.86 -5.31
N ARG A 27 4.77 -4.82 -5.92
CA ARG A 27 6.02 -5.38 -5.40
C ARG A 27 6.62 -4.42 -4.38
N ILE A 28 6.90 -4.90 -3.18
CA ILE A 28 7.48 -4.11 -2.09
C ILE A 28 8.76 -4.76 -1.61
N ILE A 29 9.81 -3.97 -1.54
CA ILE A 29 11.07 -4.37 -0.92
C ILE A 29 11.10 -3.81 0.50
N GLY A 30 11.09 -4.70 1.49
CA GLY A 30 11.09 -4.37 2.92
C GLY A 30 12.47 -4.35 3.55
N LYS A 31 12.51 -4.26 4.87
CA LYS A 31 13.76 -4.31 5.65
C LYS A 31 14.51 -5.63 5.37
N GLY A 32 15.82 -5.54 5.17
CA GLY A 32 16.66 -6.71 4.85
C GLY A 32 16.51 -7.20 3.42
N ASN A 33 16.13 -6.33 2.48
CA ASN A 33 15.93 -6.65 1.06
C ASN A 33 14.90 -7.77 0.80
N LYS A 34 13.96 -7.96 1.73
CA LYS A 34 12.92 -8.98 1.59
C LYS A 34 11.79 -8.46 0.72
N GLU A 35 11.53 -9.18 -0.37
CA GLU A 35 10.45 -8.87 -1.30
C GLU A 35 9.14 -9.48 -0.83
N ARG A 36 8.05 -8.72 -1.01
CA ARG A 36 6.69 -9.24 -0.95
C ARG A 36 5.83 -8.58 -2.02
N ARG A 37 4.79 -9.28 -2.45
CA ARG A 37 3.75 -8.73 -3.32
C ARG A 37 2.48 -8.52 -2.51
N VAL A 38 1.86 -7.38 -2.68
CA VAL A 38 0.59 -7.04 -2.04
C VAL A 38 -0.46 -6.72 -3.10
N PRO A 39 -1.73 -7.06 -2.89
CA PRO A 39 -2.80 -6.67 -3.79
C PRO A 39 -2.87 -5.15 -3.95
N LEU A 40 -3.08 -4.71 -5.17
CA LEU A 40 -3.28 -3.31 -5.53
C LEU A 40 -4.74 -3.16 -5.99
N PRO A 41 -5.64 -2.60 -5.17
CA PRO A 41 -7.02 -2.38 -5.57
C PRO A 41 -7.11 -1.53 -6.84
N GLN A 42 -8.07 -1.82 -7.72
CA GLN A 42 -8.25 -1.08 -8.96
C GLN A 42 -8.42 0.43 -8.75
N PRO A 43 -9.26 0.90 -7.77
CA PRO A 43 -9.37 2.33 -7.51
C PRO A 43 -8.04 2.99 -7.12
N MET A 44 -7.21 2.27 -6.35
CA MET A 44 -5.87 2.76 -5.98
C MET A 44 -4.94 2.84 -7.20
N LEU A 45 -4.99 1.87 -8.10
CA LEU A 45 -4.22 1.90 -9.35
C LEU A 45 -4.60 3.13 -10.18
N ASP A 46 -5.89 3.45 -10.27
CA ASP A 46 -6.38 4.61 -11.01
C ASP A 46 -5.91 5.92 -10.38
N ASP A 47 -5.90 6.01 -9.04
CA ASP A 47 -5.37 7.15 -8.31
C ASP A 47 -3.85 7.31 -8.51
N LEU A 48 -3.10 6.22 -8.45
CA LEU A 48 -1.66 6.22 -8.72
C LEU A 48 -1.37 6.66 -10.16
N ARG A 49 -2.19 6.26 -11.13
CA ARG A 49 -2.08 6.71 -12.52
C ARG A 49 -2.34 8.21 -12.64
N ARG A 50 -3.38 8.72 -11.99
CA ARG A 50 -3.68 10.16 -11.95
C ARG A 50 -2.51 10.94 -11.35
N LEU A 51 -1.98 10.49 -10.23
CA LEU A 51 -0.79 11.08 -9.62
C LEU A 51 0.40 11.07 -10.58
N TRP A 52 0.70 9.93 -11.19
CA TRP A 52 1.82 9.80 -12.13
C TRP A 52 1.72 10.77 -13.30
N LEU A 53 0.53 11.00 -13.85
CA LEU A 53 0.29 11.93 -14.94
C LEU A 53 0.69 13.37 -14.60
N THR A 54 0.72 13.76 -13.33
CA THR A 54 1.09 15.12 -12.88
C THR A 54 2.60 15.37 -12.95
N HIS A 55 3.43 14.34 -12.89
CA HIS A 55 4.88 14.50 -12.81
C HIS A 55 5.64 13.67 -13.85
N ARG A 56 5.06 12.55 -14.34
CA ARG A 56 5.63 11.63 -15.34
C ARG A 56 7.07 11.20 -15.06
N ASN A 57 7.43 11.03 -13.78
CA ASN A 57 8.74 10.53 -13.40
C ASN A 57 8.90 9.10 -13.92
N GLU A 58 10.09 8.77 -14.45
CA GLU A 58 10.33 7.46 -15.05
C GLU A 58 10.54 6.35 -14.03
N ARG A 59 11.04 6.70 -12.85
CA ARG A 59 11.41 5.71 -11.83
C ARG A 59 10.49 5.73 -10.62
N TRP A 60 10.25 6.92 -10.01
CA TRP A 60 9.61 7.01 -8.71
C TRP A 60 8.11 7.30 -8.82
N LEU A 61 7.30 6.52 -8.10
CA LEU A 61 5.86 6.75 -8.03
C LEU A 61 5.55 8.05 -7.28
N CYS A 62 6.32 8.36 -6.24
CA CYS A 62 6.27 9.62 -5.52
C CYS A 62 7.68 10.25 -5.54
N PRO A 63 8.02 11.03 -6.58
CA PRO A 63 9.31 11.68 -6.66
C PRO A 63 9.44 12.82 -5.64
N ASP A 64 10.68 13.20 -5.34
CA ASP A 64 10.99 14.42 -4.61
C ASP A 64 10.68 15.66 -5.46
N ARG A 65 10.84 16.86 -4.87
CA ARG A 65 10.58 18.14 -5.55
C ARG A 65 11.46 18.33 -6.80
N LEU A 66 12.68 17.83 -6.77
CA LEU A 66 13.64 17.93 -7.88
C LEU A 66 13.45 16.81 -8.91
N ARG A 67 12.60 15.83 -8.63
CA ARG A 67 12.33 14.64 -9.46
C ARG A 67 13.54 13.73 -9.69
N THR A 68 14.58 13.88 -8.88
CA THR A 68 15.82 13.11 -8.98
C THR A 68 15.84 11.88 -8.06
N GLY A 69 15.01 11.88 -7.03
CA GLY A 69 14.93 10.81 -6.06
C GLY A 69 13.49 10.55 -5.58
N PRO A 70 13.33 9.62 -4.65
CA PRO A 70 12.04 9.37 -4.01
C PRO A 70 11.72 10.48 -3.00
N VAL A 71 10.44 10.72 -2.76
CA VAL A 71 9.97 11.62 -1.72
C VAL A 71 10.51 11.20 -0.34
N SER A 72 10.90 12.16 0.48
CA SER A 72 11.37 11.84 1.84
C SER A 72 10.22 11.41 2.76
N LYS A 73 10.52 10.53 3.73
CA LYS A 73 9.56 10.13 4.78
C LYS A 73 8.98 11.35 5.52
N ASN A 74 9.79 12.36 5.76
CA ASN A 74 9.36 13.60 6.43
C ASN A 74 8.38 14.41 5.58
N ALA A 75 8.55 14.43 4.25
CA ALA A 75 7.60 15.09 3.35
C ALA A 75 6.26 14.35 3.34
N LEU A 76 6.25 13.02 3.24
CA LEU A 76 5.02 12.22 3.36
C LEU A 76 4.35 12.41 4.72
N TRP A 77 5.13 12.48 5.79
CA TRP A 77 4.60 12.70 7.13
C TRP A 77 3.94 14.08 7.26
N ARG A 78 4.56 15.12 6.69
CA ARG A 78 3.96 16.47 6.62
C ARG A 78 2.67 16.49 5.84
N THR A 79 2.64 15.85 4.64
CA THR A 79 1.43 15.71 3.83
C THR A 79 0.33 15.00 4.61
N PHE A 80 0.65 13.88 5.27
CA PHE A 80 -0.30 13.16 6.12
C PHE A 80 -0.92 14.08 7.19
N ARG A 81 -0.11 14.88 7.89
CA ARG A 81 -0.62 15.84 8.89
C ARG A 81 -1.56 16.89 8.30
N LEU A 82 -1.28 17.37 7.10
CA LEU A 82 -2.17 18.30 6.40
C LEU A 82 -3.52 17.63 6.09
N CYS A 83 -3.50 16.39 5.58
CA CYS A 83 -4.72 15.63 5.33
C CYS A 83 -5.53 15.36 6.60
N VAL A 84 -4.86 15.00 7.71
CA VAL A 84 -5.50 14.79 9.01
C VAL A 84 -6.23 16.05 9.49
N ARG A 85 -5.58 17.21 9.36
CA ARG A 85 -6.19 18.51 9.72
C ARG A 85 -7.36 18.85 8.81
N ALA A 86 -7.20 18.67 7.50
CA ALA A 86 -8.25 18.94 6.52
C ALA A 86 -9.48 18.03 6.73
N ALA A 87 -9.27 16.81 7.23
CA ALA A 87 -10.34 15.87 7.59
C ALA A 87 -10.99 16.18 8.97
N GLY A 88 -10.60 17.26 9.66
CA GLY A 88 -11.15 17.62 10.98
C GLY A 88 -10.78 16.66 12.11
N ILE A 89 -9.76 15.81 11.93
CA ILE A 89 -9.33 14.86 12.96
C ILE A 89 -8.49 15.58 14.00
N THR A 90 -9.02 15.71 15.21
CA THR A 90 -8.38 16.43 16.32
C THR A 90 -7.48 15.53 17.18
N ARG A 91 -7.75 14.24 17.25
CA ARG A 91 -6.93 13.27 18.00
C ARG A 91 -5.55 13.10 17.35
N PRO A 92 -4.49 12.85 18.14
CA PRO A 92 -3.17 12.57 17.59
C PRO A 92 -3.18 11.24 16.85
N VAL A 93 -2.85 11.28 15.57
CA VAL A 93 -2.72 10.09 14.72
C VAL A 93 -1.39 10.13 13.97
N SER A 94 -0.85 8.96 13.66
CA SER A 94 0.37 8.81 12.86
C SER A 94 0.09 8.06 11.56
N PRO A 95 0.98 8.13 10.56
CA PRO A 95 0.83 7.34 9.33
C PRO A 95 0.70 5.82 9.58
N HIS A 96 1.24 5.31 10.69
CA HIS A 96 1.06 3.91 11.07
C HIS A 96 -0.40 3.53 11.35
N ALA A 97 -1.24 4.49 11.76
CA ALA A 97 -2.67 4.26 11.94
C ALA A 97 -3.34 3.80 10.64
N LEU A 98 -2.92 4.32 9.47
CA LEU A 98 -3.45 3.88 8.18
C LEU A 98 -3.18 2.40 7.92
N ARG A 99 -1.97 1.94 8.23
CA ARG A 99 -1.60 0.53 8.09
C ARG A 99 -2.30 -0.34 9.14
N HIS A 100 -2.48 0.16 10.34
CA HIS A 100 -3.26 -0.53 11.37
C HIS A 100 -4.73 -0.67 10.94
N SER A 101 -5.33 0.40 10.44
CA SER A 101 -6.70 0.37 9.91
C SER A 101 -6.85 -0.63 8.75
N TYR A 102 -5.87 -0.73 7.85
CA TYR A 102 -5.84 -1.76 6.81
C TYR A 102 -5.92 -3.17 7.41
N ALA A 103 -5.06 -3.46 8.41
CA ALA A 103 -5.04 -4.76 9.08
C ALA A 103 -6.38 -5.08 9.76
N THR A 104 -6.89 -4.12 10.55
CA THR A 104 -8.15 -4.28 11.28
C THR A 104 -9.31 -4.54 10.33
N ARG A 105 -9.42 -3.76 9.25
CA ARG A 105 -10.48 -3.93 8.25
C ARG A 105 -10.44 -5.29 7.57
N LEU A 106 -9.26 -5.80 7.23
CA LEU A 106 -9.14 -7.15 6.68
C LEU A 106 -9.62 -8.22 7.66
N LEU A 107 -9.23 -8.12 8.94
CA LEU A 107 -9.67 -9.04 9.98
C LEU A 107 -11.19 -8.96 10.22
N GLU A 108 -11.76 -7.76 10.30
CA GLU A 108 -13.20 -7.52 10.41
C GLU A 108 -13.98 -8.09 9.21
N SER A 109 -13.35 -8.13 8.04
CA SER A 109 -13.93 -8.71 6.82
C SER A 109 -13.72 -10.24 6.72
N GLY A 110 -13.22 -10.88 7.78
CA GLY A 110 -13.05 -12.33 7.85
C GLY A 110 -11.78 -12.86 7.15
N VAL A 111 -10.83 -11.99 6.80
CA VAL A 111 -9.55 -12.45 6.22
C VAL A 111 -8.73 -13.13 7.32
N ASP A 112 -8.23 -14.31 7.02
CA ASP A 112 -7.41 -15.08 7.95
C ASP A 112 -6.20 -14.27 8.48
N THR A 113 -5.95 -14.35 9.78
CA THR A 113 -4.88 -13.60 10.46
C THR A 113 -3.51 -13.88 9.84
N ARG A 114 -3.26 -15.11 9.40
CA ARG A 114 -1.99 -15.48 8.77
C ARG A 114 -1.80 -14.77 7.43
N VAL A 115 -2.88 -14.66 6.64
CA VAL A 115 -2.88 -13.91 5.37
C VAL A 115 -2.57 -12.43 5.64
N VAL A 116 -3.21 -11.83 6.64
CA VAL A 116 -2.96 -10.44 7.04
C VAL A 116 -1.50 -10.23 7.47
N GLN A 117 -0.94 -11.13 8.28
CA GLN A 117 0.47 -11.08 8.69
C GLN A 117 1.42 -11.12 7.49
N ILE A 118 1.11 -11.96 6.50
CA ILE A 118 1.88 -12.10 5.26
C ILE A 118 1.85 -10.80 4.46
N LEU A 119 0.66 -10.25 4.22
CA LEU A 119 0.48 -8.99 3.49
C LEU A 119 1.23 -7.82 4.17
N LEU A 120 1.26 -7.82 5.49
CA LEU A 120 2.00 -6.84 6.25
C LEU A 120 3.52 -7.09 6.28
N GLY A 121 3.99 -8.26 5.89
CA GLY A 121 5.40 -8.60 5.92
C GLY A 121 5.95 -8.76 7.34
N HIS A 122 5.18 -9.37 8.24
CA HIS A 122 5.58 -9.69 9.60
C HIS A 122 6.32 -11.03 9.69
N VAL A 123 6.32 -11.83 8.64
CA VAL A 123 6.87 -13.19 8.63
C VAL A 123 8.07 -13.31 7.71
N ASN A 124 9.04 -14.10 8.16
CA ASN A 124 10.36 -14.30 7.54
C ASN A 124 10.36 -15.29 6.37
N ILE A 125 9.21 -15.61 5.78
CA ILE A 125 9.05 -16.63 4.76
C ILE A 125 8.70 -15.96 3.43
N ALA A 126 9.16 -16.52 2.34
CA ALA A 126 8.93 -16.05 0.97
C ALA A 126 7.44 -15.70 0.72
N THR A 127 7.10 -14.45 1.02
CA THR A 127 5.73 -13.92 1.08
C THR A 127 5.04 -14.00 -0.28
N THR A 128 5.84 -13.92 -1.34
CA THR A 128 5.38 -14.05 -2.72
C THR A 128 4.82 -15.45 -2.99
N ALA A 129 5.51 -16.51 -2.53
CA ALA A 129 5.07 -17.87 -2.71
C ALA A 129 3.70 -18.10 -2.04
N ILE A 130 3.52 -17.61 -0.82
CA ILE A 130 2.28 -17.85 -0.08
C ILE A 130 1.08 -17.14 -0.72
N TYR A 131 1.24 -15.88 -1.22
CA TYR A 131 0.15 -15.23 -1.96
C TYR A 131 -0.19 -15.99 -3.26
N MET A 132 0.83 -16.51 -3.94
CA MET A 132 0.65 -17.33 -5.14
C MET A 132 -0.03 -18.69 -4.84
N HIS A 133 0.12 -19.22 -3.63
CA HIS A 133 -0.53 -20.45 -3.18
C HIS A 133 -1.93 -20.26 -2.58
N LEU A 134 -2.40 -19.01 -2.41
CA LEU A 134 -3.80 -18.77 -2.08
C LEU A 134 -4.68 -19.33 -3.21
N THR A 135 -5.74 -20.01 -2.85
CA THR A 135 -6.71 -20.51 -3.83
C THR A 135 -7.35 -19.34 -4.58
N GLU A 136 -7.79 -19.57 -5.82
CA GLU A 136 -8.46 -18.52 -6.60
C GLU A 136 -9.69 -17.90 -5.88
N PRO A 137 -10.56 -18.69 -5.20
CA PRO A 137 -11.65 -18.10 -4.41
C PRO A 137 -11.15 -17.15 -3.30
N THR A 138 -10.06 -17.50 -2.62
CA THR A 138 -9.47 -16.66 -1.57
C THR A 138 -8.89 -15.37 -2.14
N ARG A 139 -8.26 -15.41 -3.32
CA ARG A 139 -7.75 -14.21 -4.00
C ARG A 139 -8.89 -13.31 -4.47
N ALA A 140 -9.93 -13.87 -5.06
CA ALA A 140 -11.12 -13.13 -5.51
C ALA A 140 -11.84 -12.45 -4.34
N SER A 141 -12.01 -13.16 -3.23
CA SER A 141 -12.60 -12.61 -2.00
C SER A 141 -11.75 -11.47 -1.45
N LEU A 142 -10.44 -11.64 -1.33
CA LEU A 142 -9.51 -10.62 -0.86
C LEU A 142 -9.54 -9.37 -1.76
N LYS A 143 -9.55 -9.55 -3.09
CA LYS A 143 -9.67 -8.46 -4.04
C LYS A 143 -10.97 -7.69 -3.84
N SER A 144 -12.11 -8.37 -3.75
CA SER A 144 -13.43 -7.74 -3.51
C SER A 144 -13.45 -6.94 -2.21
N ILE A 145 -12.88 -7.47 -1.13
CA ILE A 145 -12.76 -6.78 0.16
C ILE A 145 -11.93 -5.50 0.01
N LEU A 146 -10.78 -5.59 -0.66
CA LEU A 146 -9.88 -4.45 -0.84
C LEU A 146 -10.50 -3.36 -1.74
N ASP A 147 -11.21 -3.74 -2.80
CA ASP A 147 -11.91 -2.79 -3.67
C ASP A 147 -13.01 -2.06 -2.87
N LYS A 148 -13.78 -2.77 -2.04
CA LYS A 148 -14.77 -2.16 -1.15
C LYS A 148 -14.16 -1.21 -0.12
N LEU A 149 -12.99 -1.51 0.42
CA LEU A 149 -12.27 -0.63 1.34
C LEU A 149 -11.90 0.72 0.70
N MET A 150 -11.69 0.73 -0.62
CA MET A 150 -11.34 1.95 -1.35
C MET A 150 -12.58 2.74 -1.80
N THR A 151 -13.70 2.07 -2.07
CA THR A 151 -14.95 2.75 -2.49
C THR A 151 -15.72 3.38 -1.34
N GLY A 152 -15.41 3.04 -0.10
CA GLY A 152 -15.99 3.64 1.11
C GLY A 152 -15.22 4.86 1.65
N LEU A 153 -14.26 5.38 0.88
CA LEU A 153 -13.51 6.62 1.17
C LEU A 153 -14.05 7.77 0.32
#